data_cc21cbdf27bf1ea07cdb0db057b788dd
#
_entry.id   cc21cbdf27bf1ea07cdb0db057b788dd
#
_cell.length_a   1.000
_cell.length_b   1.000
_cell.length_c   1.000
_cell.angle_alpha   90.00
_cell.angle_beta   90.00
_cell.angle_gamma   90.00
#
_symmetry.space_group_name_H-M   'P 1'
#
loop_
_entity.id
_entity.type
_entity.pdbx_description
1 polymer ?
#
loop_
_entity_poly.entity_id
_entity_poly.type
_entity_poly.pdbx_seq_one_letter_code
_entity_poly.pdbx_strand_id
1 'polypeptide(L)'
;PRSTLFPYTTLFRSDGTSLYDPRVEVISLRKRVGMVFQKYNPFPKSIYENIVFPLRVAGRNRRAELDETVERSLKGAALWDEVKDKLHESAYGLSGGQQQRLCIARAIANRPQILLMDEPCAALDPIATLKIEDLMEDLKKELTIVIVTHNMQQATRIADRTAFMYMGRLVEYGETSQIFTNPTEKETEAYITGRFS
;
A
#
# COMPACT_ATOMS: atom_id res chain seq x y z
N PRO A 1 -28.70 -24.69 2.02
CA PRO A 1 -28.97 -23.29 2.23
C PRO A 1 -27.75 -22.51 1.74
N ARG A 2 -27.89 -21.90 0.59
CA ARG A 2 -26.85 -21.01 0.05
C ARG A 2 -26.82 -19.79 0.95
N SER A 3 -25.74 -19.61 1.70
CA SER A 3 -25.49 -18.38 2.43
C SER A 3 -25.59 -17.22 1.44
N THR A 4 -26.50 -16.30 1.70
CA THR A 4 -26.63 -15.02 1.02
C THR A 4 -25.48 -14.08 1.46
N LEU A 5 -24.26 -14.55 1.26
CA LEU A 5 -23.11 -13.67 1.23
C LEU A 5 -23.28 -12.77 0.01
N PHE A 6 -23.26 -11.49 0.22
CA PHE A 6 -23.39 -10.37 -0.72
C PHE A 6 -23.17 -10.78 -2.18
N PRO A 7 -24.07 -10.43 -3.10
CA PRO A 7 -23.84 -10.75 -4.50
C PRO A 7 -22.48 -10.21 -4.89
N TYR A 8 -21.63 -11.05 -5.52
CA TYR A 8 -20.25 -10.74 -5.92
C TYR A 8 -20.11 -9.36 -6.59
N THR A 9 -21.18 -8.88 -7.22
CA THR A 9 -21.29 -7.57 -7.85
C THR A 9 -21.25 -6.40 -6.87
N THR A 10 -21.45 -6.61 -5.56
CA THR A 10 -21.48 -5.53 -4.56
C THR A 10 -20.12 -5.32 -3.90
N LEU A 11 -19.26 -6.35 -3.86
CA LEU A 11 -17.95 -6.34 -3.19
C LEU A 11 -16.85 -5.62 -3.98
N PHE A 12 -17.00 -5.52 -5.31
CA PHE A 12 -15.97 -4.96 -6.18
C PHE A 12 -16.47 -3.69 -6.86
N ARG A 13 -16.61 -2.63 -6.08
CA ARG A 13 -17.02 -1.31 -6.58
C ARG A 13 -15.97 -0.25 -6.25
N SER A 14 -15.77 0.68 -7.16
CA SER A 14 -15.09 1.93 -6.93
C SER A 14 -15.98 3.06 -7.39
N ASP A 15 -16.20 4.06 -6.53
CA ASP A 15 -17.08 5.21 -6.80
C ASP A 15 -18.49 4.78 -7.28
N GLY A 16 -19.05 3.76 -6.63
CA GLY A 16 -20.37 3.23 -6.99
C GLY A 16 -20.43 2.38 -8.26
N THR A 17 -19.34 2.30 -9.03
CA THR A 17 -19.25 1.51 -10.27
C THR A 17 -18.69 0.12 -10.00
N SER A 18 -19.32 -0.94 -10.51
CA SER A 18 -18.78 -2.30 -10.44
C SER A 18 -17.45 -2.39 -11.21
N LEU A 19 -16.42 -2.94 -10.59
CA LEU A 19 -15.12 -3.17 -11.26
C LEU A 19 -15.20 -4.21 -12.38
N TYR A 20 -16.26 -5.01 -12.40
CA TYR A 20 -16.55 -5.99 -13.46
C TYR A 20 -17.51 -5.47 -14.53
N ASP A 21 -17.89 -4.18 -14.49
CA ASP A 21 -18.67 -3.59 -15.56
C ASP A 21 -17.83 -3.59 -16.85
N PRO A 22 -18.33 -4.16 -17.97
CA PRO A 22 -17.59 -4.20 -19.23
C PRO A 22 -17.15 -2.82 -19.75
N ARG A 23 -17.77 -1.74 -19.26
CA ARG A 23 -17.43 -0.35 -19.61
C ARG A 23 -16.25 0.19 -18.80
N VAL A 24 -15.83 -0.50 -17.75
CA VAL A 24 -14.67 -0.09 -16.94
C VAL A 24 -13.40 -0.38 -17.72
N GLU A 25 -12.67 0.66 -18.06
CA GLU A 25 -11.37 0.55 -18.70
C GLU A 25 -10.33 0.19 -17.62
N VAL A 26 -9.87 -1.07 -17.65
CA VAL A 26 -9.00 -1.67 -16.63
C VAL A 26 -7.67 -0.92 -16.47
N ILE A 27 -7.14 -0.36 -17.56
CA ILE A 27 -5.88 0.41 -17.52
C ILE A 27 -6.07 1.71 -16.73
N SER A 28 -7.18 2.42 -16.95
CA SER A 28 -7.53 3.61 -16.18
C SER A 28 -7.74 3.29 -14.69
N LEU A 29 -8.41 2.19 -14.38
CA LEU A 29 -8.56 1.73 -13.00
C LEU A 29 -7.20 1.47 -12.35
N ARG A 30 -6.30 0.73 -13.02
CA ARG A 30 -4.96 0.40 -12.50
C ARG A 30 -4.06 1.62 -12.32
N LYS A 31 -4.29 2.72 -13.04
CA LYS A 31 -3.58 3.99 -12.80
C LYS A 31 -4.02 4.67 -11.51
N ARG A 32 -5.26 4.43 -11.06
CA ARG A 32 -5.81 4.99 -9.83
C ARG A 32 -5.46 4.18 -8.57
N VAL A 33 -4.99 2.95 -8.73
CA VAL A 33 -4.67 2.03 -7.64
C VAL A 33 -3.20 1.66 -7.72
N GLY A 34 -2.42 2.09 -6.73
CA GLY A 34 -1.04 1.62 -6.53
C GLY A 34 -1.02 0.34 -5.71
N MET A 35 0.01 -0.49 -5.87
CA MET A 35 0.19 -1.70 -5.07
C MET A 35 1.65 -1.87 -4.66
N VAL A 36 1.85 -2.16 -3.38
CA VAL A 36 3.14 -2.49 -2.76
C VAL A 36 3.03 -3.89 -2.20
N PHE A 37 3.95 -4.77 -2.59
CA PHE A 37 3.96 -6.17 -2.20
C PHE A 37 4.77 -6.39 -0.92
N GLN A 38 4.51 -7.48 -0.23
CA GLN A 38 5.21 -7.93 0.98
C GLN A 38 6.72 -8.04 0.75
N LYS A 39 7.13 -8.68 -0.34
CA LYS A 39 8.52 -8.72 -0.74
C LYS A 39 8.81 -7.53 -1.65
N TYR A 40 9.73 -6.65 -1.22
CA TYR A 40 10.20 -5.57 -2.07
C TYR A 40 10.72 -6.15 -3.40
N ASN A 41 10.28 -5.54 -4.49
CA ASN A 41 10.52 -6.03 -5.84
C ASN A 41 10.93 -4.89 -6.79
N PRO A 42 12.03 -4.19 -6.52
CA PRO A 42 12.53 -3.21 -7.46
C PRO A 42 12.82 -3.91 -8.81
N PHE A 43 12.59 -3.20 -9.90
CA PHE A 43 13.01 -3.71 -11.20
C PHE A 43 14.55 -3.78 -11.27
N PRO A 44 15.13 -4.70 -12.05
CA PRO A 44 16.58 -4.81 -12.28
C PRO A 44 17.09 -3.65 -13.15
N LYS A 45 16.90 -2.45 -12.66
CA LYS A 45 17.14 -1.16 -13.29
C LYS A 45 17.69 -0.18 -12.27
N SER A 46 18.07 1.03 -12.71
CA SER A 46 18.46 2.09 -11.79
C SER A 46 17.30 2.57 -10.90
N ILE A 47 17.62 3.31 -9.86
CA ILE A 47 16.65 3.96 -8.98
C ILE A 47 15.71 4.85 -9.81
N TYR A 48 16.29 5.69 -10.68
CA TYR A 48 15.56 6.56 -11.61
C TYR A 48 14.58 5.76 -12.49
N GLU A 49 15.08 4.72 -13.16
CA GLU A 49 14.27 3.90 -14.07
C GLU A 49 13.12 3.16 -13.36
N ASN A 50 13.29 2.80 -12.09
CA ASN A 50 12.19 2.23 -11.29
C ASN A 50 11.00 3.19 -11.17
N ILE A 51 11.25 4.49 -11.01
CA ILE A 51 10.20 5.50 -10.86
C ILE A 51 9.58 5.87 -12.20
N VAL A 52 10.39 6.03 -13.26
CA VAL A 52 9.88 6.51 -14.55
C VAL A 52 9.23 5.41 -15.38
N PHE A 53 9.49 4.15 -15.11
CA PHE A 53 8.95 3.02 -15.88
C PHE A 53 7.43 3.06 -16.01
N PRO A 54 6.62 3.18 -14.93
CA PRO A 54 5.17 3.25 -15.04
C PRO A 54 4.69 4.48 -15.81
N LEU A 55 5.42 5.58 -15.78
CA LEU A 55 5.10 6.80 -16.52
C LEU A 55 5.32 6.59 -18.03
N ARG A 56 6.44 5.99 -18.41
CA ARG A 56 6.75 5.67 -19.80
C ARG A 56 5.74 4.68 -20.41
N VAL A 57 5.35 3.67 -19.65
CA VAL A 57 4.28 2.74 -20.06
C VAL A 57 2.96 3.49 -20.26
N ALA A 58 2.71 4.54 -19.50
CA ALA A 58 1.54 5.42 -19.68
C ALA A 58 1.71 6.46 -20.81
N GLY A 59 2.81 6.41 -21.59
CA GLY A 59 3.08 7.32 -22.71
C GLY A 59 3.69 8.67 -22.32
N ARG A 60 4.06 8.87 -21.06
CA ARG A 60 4.67 10.11 -20.54
C ARG A 60 6.18 10.02 -20.67
N ASN A 61 6.76 10.76 -21.63
CA ASN A 61 8.19 10.67 -21.98
C ASN A 61 8.94 12.00 -21.91
N ARG A 62 8.29 13.10 -21.50
CA ARG A 62 8.93 14.41 -21.41
C ARG A 62 9.95 14.41 -20.28
N ARG A 63 11.21 14.66 -20.59
CA ARG A 63 12.33 14.57 -19.62
C ARG A 63 12.09 15.39 -18.36
N ALA A 64 11.70 16.65 -18.50
CA ALA A 64 11.44 17.52 -17.35
C ALA A 64 10.34 16.98 -16.43
N GLU A 65 9.28 16.41 -17.00
CA GLU A 65 8.18 15.79 -16.25
C GLU A 65 8.64 14.53 -15.50
N LEU A 66 9.50 13.73 -16.14
CA LEU A 66 10.06 12.53 -15.51
C LEU A 66 10.96 12.90 -14.33
N ASP A 67 11.85 13.88 -14.52
CA ASP A 67 12.78 14.34 -13.49
C ASP A 67 12.02 14.91 -12.27
N GLU A 68 11.02 15.77 -12.51
CA GLU A 68 10.13 16.30 -11.46
C GLU A 68 9.38 15.16 -10.72
N THR A 69 8.89 14.16 -11.46
CA THR A 69 8.19 13.03 -10.86
C THR A 69 9.12 12.18 -10.00
N VAL A 70 10.36 11.94 -10.46
CA VAL A 70 11.37 11.19 -9.69
C VAL A 70 11.64 11.90 -8.36
N GLU A 71 11.95 13.18 -8.39
CA GLU A 71 12.22 13.97 -7.19
C GLU A 71 11.02 13.95 -6.23
N ARG A 72 9.83 14.28 -6.72
CA ARG A 72 8.60 14.28 -5.93
C ARG A 72 8.32 12.90 -5.30
N SER A 73 8.42 11.83 -6.09
CA SER A 73 8.09 10.48 -5.60
C SER A 73 9.10 9.99 -4.58
N LEU A 74 10.38 10.27 -4.77
CA LEU A 74 11.42 9.91 -3.80
C LEU A 74 11.33 10.75 -2.52
N LYS A 75 10.95 12.04 -2.61
CA LYS A 75 10.64 12.88 -1.44
C LYS A 75 9.40 12.33 -0.72
N GLY A 76 8.33 12.05 -1.46
CA GLY A 76 7.10 11.46 -0.92
C GLY A 76 7.29 10.07 -0.31
N ALA A 77 8.39 9.37 -0.61
CA ALA A 77 8.77 8.10 0.01
C ALA A 77 9.90 8.25 1.05
N ALA A 78 10.20 9.48 1.49
CA ALA A 78 11.28 9.79 2.44
C ALA A 78 12.62 9.13 2.06
N LEU A 79 12.95 9.06 0.76
CA LEU A 79 14.13 8.38 0.23
C LEU A 79 15.08 9.34 -0.53
N TRP A 80 14.61 10.54 -0.91
CA TRP A 80 15.34 11.46 -1.76
C TRP A 80 16.76 11.77 -1.27
N ASP A 81 16.90 12.18 -0.01
CA ASP A 81 18.18 12.60 0.54
C ASP A 81 19.22 11.47 0.63
N GLU A 82 18.75 10.21 0.66
CA GLU A 82 19.60 9.04 0.70
C GLU A 82 20.09 8.59 -0.69
N VAL A 83 19.41 9.05 -1.77
CA VAL A 83 19.65 8.50 -3.12
C VAL A 83 19.83 9.53 -4.23
N LYS A 84 19.64 10.83 -3.97
CA LYS A 84 19.69 11.90 -5.00
C LYS A 84 20.98 11.93 -5.81
N ASP A 85 22.10 11.57 -5.21
CA ASP A 85 23.42 11.58 -5.86
C ASP A 85 23.74 10.27 -6.60
N LYS A 86 22.88 9.25 -6.51
CA LYS A 86 23.08 7.92 -7.09
C LYS A 86 21.85 7.37 -7.85
N LEU A 87 21.03 8.27 -8.40
CA LEU A 87 19.78 7.92 -9.10
C LEU A 87 19.97 6.95 -10.27
N HIS A 88 21.13 6.95 -10.89
CA HIS A 88 21.46 6.08 -12.03
C HIS A 88 22.14 4.76 -11.63
N GLU A 89 22.38 4.56 -10.34
CA GLU A 89 22.91 3.30 -9.82
C GLU A 89 21.79 2.24 -9.73
N SER A 90 22.21 0.97 -9.66
CA SER A 90 21.31 -0.17 -9.54
C SER A 90 20.47 -0.08 -8.27
N ALA A 91 19.15 -0.28 -8.39
CA ALA A 91 18.26 -0.35 -7.26
C ALA A 91 18.55 -1.53 -6.31
N TYR A 92 19.23 -2.57 -6.79
CA TYR A 92 19.63 -3.70 -5.95
C TYR A 92 20.78 -3.38 -4.97
N GLY A 93 21.49 -2.28 -5.16
CA GLY A 93 22.49 -1.79 -4.21
C GLY A 93 21.88 -1.13 -2.96
N LEU A 94 20.59 -0.93 -2.91
CA LEU A 94 19.88 -0.36 -1.77
C LEU A 94 19.65 -1.38 -0.66
N SER A 95 19.59 -0.93 0.60
CA SER A 95 19.15 -1.76 1.72
C SER A 95 17.68 -2.20 1.56
N GLY A 96 17.25 -3.24 2.28
CA GLY A 96 15.86 -3.73 2.21
C GLY A 96 14.81 -2.63 2.46
N GLY A 97 15.00 -1.82 3.50
CA GLY A 97 14.11 -0.68 3.79
C GLY A 97 14.14 0.41 2.72
N GLN A 98 15.30 0.67 2.09
CA GLN A 98 15.40 1.59 0.96
C GLN A 98 14.71 1.03 -0.29
N GLN A 99 14.87 -0.28 -0.56
CA GLN A 99 14.18 -0.95 -1.67
C GLN A 99 12.66 -0.91 -1.50
N GLN A 100 12.16 -1.12 -0.27
CA GLN A 100 10.74 -1.01 0.01
C GLN A 100 10.23 0.41 -0.21
N ARG A 101 10.92 1.44 0.30
CA ARG A 101 10.57 2.84 0.05
C ARG A 101 10.66 3.20 -1.45
N LEU A 102 11.59 2.61 -2.19
CA LEU A 102 11.63 2.76 -3.65
C LEU A 102 10.40 2.14 -4.33
N CYS A 103 9.93 0.98 -3.87
CA CYS A 103 8.70 0.37 -4.37
C CYS A 103 7.46 1.24 -4.05
N ILE A 104 7.42 1.88 -2.88
CA ILE A 104 6.39 2.86 -2.53
C ILE A 104 6.48 4.08 -3.45
N ALA A 105 7.69 4.67 -3.63
CA ALA A 105 7.92 5.79 -4.54
C ALA A 105 7.44 5.49 -5.97
N ARG A 106 7.72 4.29 -6.46
CA ARG A 106 7.23 3.80 -7.75
C ARG A 106 5.71 3.72 -7.80
N ALA A 107 5.07 3.22 -6.74
CA ALA A 107 3.62 3.08 -6.67
C ALA A 107 2.91 4.45 -6.67
N ILE A 108 3.46 5.46 -5.98
CA ILE A 108 2.88 6.82 -5.91
C ILE A 108 3.24 7.72 -7.10
N ALA A 109 4.17 7.30 -7.98
CA ALA A 109 4.63 8.12 -9.12
C ALA A 109 3.49 8.58 -10.04
N ASN A 110 2.49 7.73 -10.26
CA ASN A 110 1.30 8.03 -11.05
C ASN A 110 0.20 8.79 -10.29
N ARG A 111 0.44 9.20 -9.04
CA ARG A 111 -0.56 9.85 -8.17
C ARG A 111 -1.84 9.01 -8.05
N PRO A 112 -1.77 7.79 -7.55
CA PRO A 112 -2.94 6.96 -7.34
C PRO A 112 -3.87 7.58 -6.30
N GLN A 113 -5.15 7.20 -6.33
CA GLN A 113 -6.13 7.57 -5.30
C GLN A 113 -6.12 6.58 -4.14
N ILE A 114 -5.73 5.34 -4.42
CA ILE A 114 -5.69 4.24 -3.46
C ILE A 114 -4.32 3.58 -3.52
N LEU A 115 -3.73 3.30 -2.38
CA LEU A 115 -2.51 2.52 -2.25
C LEU A 115 -2.79 1.25 -1.45
N LEU A 116 -2.67 0.11 -2.11
CA LEU A 116 -2.77 -1.20 -1.47
C LEU A 116 -1.38 -1.62 -1.01
N MET A 117 -1.24 -2.04 0.24
CA MET A 117 0.00 -2.52 0.82
C MET A 117 -0.20 -3.89 1.45
N ASP A 118 0.54 -4.87 0.98
CA ASP A 118 0.51 -6.23 1.50
C ASP A 118 1.74 -6.45 2.39
N GLU A 119 1.53 -6.48 3.71
CA GLU A 119 2.55 -6.64 4.74
C GLU A 119 3.85 -5.84 4.49
N PRO A 120 3.79 -4.52 4.29
CA PRO A 120 4.90 -3.73 3.75
C PRO A 120 6.13 -3.68 4.68
N CYS A 121 6.00 -4.10 5.93
CA CYS A 121 7.08 -4.07 6.92
C CYS A 121 7.55 -5.47 7.37
N ALA A 122 6.99 -6.56 6.86
CA ALA A 122 7.25 -7.92 7.37
C ALA A 122 8.73 -8.36 7.30
N ALA A 123 9.50 -7.84 6.36
CA ALA A 123 10.91 -8.20 6.14
C ALA A 123 11.89 -7.10 6.55
N LEU A 124 11.45 -6.12 7.36
CA LEU A 124 12.24 -4.95 7.72
C LEU A 124 12.65 -4.97 9.20
N ASP A 125 13.78 -4.36 9.48
CA ASP A 125 14.20 -4.09 10.84
C ASP A 125 13.30 -3.02 11.50
N PRO A 126 13.32 -2.87 12.85
CA PRO A 126 12.46 -1.93 13.55
C PRO A 126 12.62 -0.47 13.11
N ILE A 127 13.84 -0.04 12.78
CA ILE A 127 14.11 1.36 12.36
C ILE A 127 13.51 1.61 10.98
N ALA A 128 13.69 0.68 10.05
CA ALA A 128 13.10 0.76 8.72
C ALA A 128 11.56 0.69 8.79
N THR A 129 11.01 -0.12 9.70
CA THR A 129 9.55 -0.21 9.95
C THR A 129 8.99 1.13 10.39
N LEU A 130 9.60 1.79 11.38
CA LEU A 130 9.15 3.11 11.83
C LEU A 130 9.15 4.13 10.70
N LYS A 131 10.19 4.16 9.87
CA LYS A 131 10.25 5.06 8.71
C LYS A 131 9.11 4.81 7.70
N ILE A 132 8.69 3.55 7.52
CA ILE A 132 7.54 3.22 6.65
C ILE A 132 6.23 3.62 7.31
N GLU A 133 6.10 3.46 8.63
CA GLU A 133 4.90 3.88 9.38
C GLU A 133 4.73 5.40 9.34
N ASP A 134 5.80 6.18 9.61
CA ASP A 134 5.80 7.63 9.49
C ASP A 134 5.41 8.07 8.05
N LEU A 135 5.96 7.39 7.05
CA LEU A 135 5.63 7.63 5.65
C LEU A 135 4.14 7.37 5.36
N MET A 136 3.55 6.30 5.91
CA MET A 136 2.12 6.02 5.75
C MET A 136 1.26 7.10 6.41
N GLU A 137 1.65 7.62 7.57
CA GLU A 137 0.98 8.73 8.24
C GLU A 137 0.96 10.01 7.38
N ASP A 138 2.02 10.27 6.61
CA ASP A 138 2.05 11.39 5.70
C ASP A 138 1.22 11.14 4.44
N LEU A 139 1.34 9.96 3.85
CA LEU A 139 0.62 9.61 2.62
C LEU A 139 -0.89 9.54 2.81
N LYS A 140 -1.40 9.10 3.97
CA LYS A 140 -2.85 8.99 4.22
C LYS A 140 -3.57 10.35 4.21
N LYS A 141 -2.84 11.47 4.29
CA LYS A 141 -3.40 12.83 4.15
C LYS A 141 -3.83 13.14 2.72
N GLU A 142 -3.24 12.46 1.74
CA GLU A 142 -3.43 12.73 0.31
C GLU A 142 -4.15 11.60 -0.43
N LEU A 143 -4.07 10.35 0.06
CA LEU A 143 -4.62 9.18 -0.60
C LEU A 143 -5.17 8.15 0.40
N THR A 144 -6.04 7.28 -0.07
CA THR A 144 -6.55 6.18 0.75
C THR A 144 -5.53 5.04 0.78
N ILE A 145 -5.13 4.61 1.98
CA ILE A 145 -4.26 3.44 2.16
C ILE A 145 -5.10 2.26 2.66
N VAL A 146 -4.93 1.12 2.02
CA VAL A 146 -5.45 -0.17 2.49
C VAL A 146 -4.24 -1.07 2.75
N ILE A 147 -4.02 -1.42 4.01
CA ILE A 147 -2.90 -2.25 4.43
C ILE A 147 -3.40 -3.62 4.91
N VAL A 148 -2.75 -4.68 4.47
CA VAL A 148 -2.85 -6.01 5.09
C VAL A 148 -1.65 -6.19 5.99
N THR A 149 -1.89 -6.53 7.25
CA THR A 149 -0.83 -6.83 8.22
C THR A 149 -1.33 -7.85 9.24
N HIS A 150 -0.44 -8.71 9.70
CA HIS A 150 -0.68 -9.58 10.85
C HIS A 150 -0.13 -8.97 12.15
N ASN A 151 0.52 -7.80 12.08
CA ASN A 151 1.05 -7.10 13.24
C ASN A 151 -0.02 -6.15 13.83
N MET A 152 -0.67 -6.61 14.90
CA MET A 152 -1.70 -5.85 15.60
C MET A 152 -1.19 -4.50 16.14
N GLN A 153 0.06 -4.44 16.61
CA GLN A 153 0.64 -3.19 17.10
C GLN A 153 0.81 -2.17 15.97
N GLN A 154 1.20 -2.62 14.80
CA GLN A 154 1.27 -1.76 13.62
C GLN A 154 -0.13 -1.24 13.25
N ALA A 155 -1.13 -2.13 13.13
CA ALA A 155 -2.50 -1.72 12.83
C ALA A 155 -3.02 -0.68 13.83
N THR A 156 -2.77 -0.88 15.12
CA THR A 156 -3.20 0.04 16.19
C THR A 156 -2.55 1.43 16.06
N ARG A 157 -1.29 1.51 15.58
CA ARG A 157 -0.58 2.79 15.46
C ARG A 157 -1.01 3.61 14.26
N ILE A 158 -1.24 2.96 13.11
CA ILE A 158 -1.35 3.68 11.82
C ILE A 158 -2.75 3.67 11.20
N ALA A 159 -3.61 2.71 11.56
CA ALA A 159 -4.91 2.57 10.92
C ALA A 159 -5.99 3.39 11.63
N ASP A 160 -6.79 4.14 10.87
CA ASP A 160 -7.97 4.81 11.38
C ASP A 160 -9.11 3.79 11.59
N ARG A 161 -9.25 2.84 10.66
CA ARG A 161 -10.24 1.76 10.71
C ARG A 161 -9.58 0.41 10.48
N THR A 162 -10.09 -0.61 11.17
CA THR A 162 -9.59 -1.98 11.08
C THR A 162 -10.69 -2.94 10.67
N ALA A 163 -10.35 -3.85 9.76
CA ALA A 163 -11.16 -4.98 9.36
C ALA A 163 -10.49 -6.27 9.83
N PHE A 164 -11.13 -7.01 10.74
CA PHE A 164 -10.66 -8.33 11.14
C PHE A 164 -11.26 -9.38 10.21
N MET A 165 -10.36 -10.11 9.54
CA MET A 165 -10.75 -11.19 8.63
C MET A 165 -10.26 -12.54 9.13
N TYR A 166 -11.13 -13.54 9.09
CA TYR A 166 -10.81 -14.90 9.45
C TYR A 166 -11.42 -15.90 8.48
N MET A 167 -10.65 -16.85 7.98
CA MET A 167 -11.05 -17.89 7.04
C MET A 167 -11.86 -17.35 5.84
N GLY A 168 -11.42 -16.22 5.28
CA GLY A 168 -12.06 -15.58 4.13
C GLY A 168 -13.35 -14.83 4.45
N ARG A 169 -13.73 -14.71 5.74
CA ARG A 169 -14.88 -13.92 6.20
C ARG A 169 -14.42 -12.61 6.85
N LEU A 170 -15.13 -11.53 6.59
CA LEU A 170 -15.05 -10.33 7.39
C LEU A 170 -15.81 -10.59 8.70
N VAL A 171 -15.08 -10.65 9.81
CA VAL A 171 -15.63 -10.90 11.14
C VAL A 171 -16.10 -9.59 11.76
N GLU A 172 -15.25 -8.59 11.80
CA GLU A 172 -15.55 -7.29 12.38
C GLU A 172 -14.90 -6.16 11.60
N TYR A 173 -15.56 -4.99 11.56
CA TYR A 173 -15.04 -3.78 10.93
C TYR A 173 -15.47 -2.55 11.71
N GLY A 174 -14.55 -1.70 12.10
CA GLY A 174 -14.86 -0.51 12.87
C GLY A 174 -13.67 0.44 13.02
N GLU A 175 -13.83 1.42 13.91
CA GLU A 175 -12.74 2.28 14.35
C GLU A 175 -11.66 1.44 15.02
N THR A 176 -10.40 1.69 14.70
CA THR A 176 -9.27 0.89 15.18
C THR A 176 -9.23 0.83 16.71
N SER A 177 -9.43 1.96 17.37
CA SER A 177 -9.46 2.04 18.83
C SER A 177 -10.52 1.10 19.42
N GLN A 178 -11.74 1.07 18.87
CA GLN A 178 -12.81 0.20 19.33
C GLN A 178 -12.48 -1.28 19.12
N ILE A 179 -12.01 -1.65 17.92
CA ILE A 179 -11.66 -3.03 17.58
C ILE A 179 -10.61 -3.58 18.57
N PHE A 180 -9.61 -2.81 18.95
CA PHE A 180 -8.53 -3.27 19.81
C PHE A 180 -8.79 -3.12 21.31
N THR A 181 -9.77 -2.30 21.73
CA THR A 181 -10.05 -2.09 23.16
C THR A 181 -11.36 -2.70 23.63
N ASN A 182 -12.38 -2.73 22.77
CA ASN A 182 -13.72 -3.22 23.11
C ASN A 182 -14.40 -3.81 21.85
N PRO A 183 -13.84 -4.92 21.30
CA PRO A 183 -14.43 -5.58 20.15
C PRO A 183 -15.86 -6.09 20.47
N THR A 184 -16.73 -6.10 19.49
CA THR A 184 -18.11 -6.62 19.62
C THR A 184 -18.19 -8.11 19.34
N GLU A 185 -17.26 -8.63 18.52
CA GLU A 185 -17.24 -10.04 18.12
C GLU A 185 -16.28 -10.84 19.02
N LYS A 186 -16.77 -11.97 19.56
CA LYS A 186 -15.96 -12.86 20.41
C LYS A 186 -14.74 -13.43 19.70
N GLU A 187 -14.85 -13.68 18.39
CA GLU A 187 -13.72 -14.14 17.56
C GLU A 187 -12.61 -13.07 17.51
N THR A 188 -12.98 -11.79 17.40
CA THR A 188 -12.05 -10.66 17.45
C THR A 188 -11.38 -10.55 18.81
N GLU A 189 -12.17 -10.64 19.90
CA GLU A 189 -11.62 -10.62 21.28
C GLU A 189 -10.63 -11.74 21.51
N ALA A 190 -10.99 -12.98 21.11
CA ALA A 190 -10.14 -14.16 21.25
C ALA A 190 -8.80 -13.98 20.48
N TYR A 191 -8.84 -13.41 19.27
CA TYR A 191 -7.64 -13.14 18.47
C TYR A 191 -6.73 -12.11 19.15
N ILE A 192 -7.29 -10.97 19.57
CA ILE A 192 -6.52 -9.88 20.20
C ILE A 192 -5.91 -10.32 21.53
N THR A 193 -6.63 -11.14 22.31
CA THR A 193 -6.14 -11.63 23.61
C THR A 193 -5.24 -12.87 23.51
N GLY A 194 -4.95 -13.35 22.29
CA GLY A 194 -4.13 -14.56 22.08
C GLY A 194 -4.81 -15.87 22.50
N ARG A 195 -6.14 -15.87 22.68
CA ARG A 195 -6.96 -17.05 23.06
C ARG A 195 -7.62 -17.72 21.87
N PHE A 196 -7.17 -17.36 20.69
CA PHE A 196 -7.71 -17.89 19.44
C PHE A 196 -7.16 -19.32 19.23
N SER A 197 -8.02 -20.32 19.27
CA SER A 197 -7.68 -21.75 19.13
C SER A 197 -8.59 -22.43 18.08
#